data_5138b8828a9418ed289048406090d63c
#
_entry.id   5138b8828a9418ed289048406090d63c
#
_cell.length_a   1.000
_cell.length_b   1.000
_cell.length_c   1.000
_cell.angle_alpha   90.00
_cell.angle_beta   90.00
_cell.angle_gamma   90.00
#
_symmetry.space_group_name_H-M   'P 1'
#
loop_
_entity.id
_entity.type
_entity.pdbx_description
1 polymer ?
#
loop_
_entity_poly.entity_id
_entity_poly.type
_entity_poly.pdbx_seq_one_letter_code
_entity_poly.pdbx_strand_id
1 'polypeptide(L)'
;HPNTKHYCEDVWEVDPIEACDGNPVALAWFSPDCKHFSRAKGGKPVDNNIRGLAWVSIKWAMKVRPRVIMLENVPEIQTWCPLGSDNKPIKSRIGETFNGFISILSGGLSKHHPAFQECCKVLGIDMDSKEANLLSNGLGYQVEYREISSCDYGAPTSRTRFYMIARSDGEPIVWPATTHAWRNSEEVVSGAKAPYKSIAECIDWTNPGTSIFDREKPLCEKTIQRIAKGFKKFILDDPEPFVVDNKYLPYLIQYHSEQSNSEVRGQKITDPIMTVDTSNRYALIMPYIVTLRNNMIGQNVGDPIGTITAGGNHHMAVYAYLIKYYGSIEACSAQEPLHTITTKDRFALVTVQEQDYIVADIFMRFLTPRELFNATGFPESYVIDKDCNGNVYPRTKQIARCGNAVTPPVATALVRANLPEYCK
;
A
#
# COMPACT_ATOMS: atom_id res chain seq x y z
N HIS A 1 -0.31 14.29 -19.26
CA HIS A 1 0.06 15.71 -19.12
C HIS A 1 0.81 16.18 -20.37
N PRO A 2 0.11 16.63 -21.42
CA PRO A 2 0.74 16.95 -22.71
C PRO A 2 1.75 18.13 -22.65
N ASN A 3 1.62 18.99 -21.65
CA ASN A 3 2.49 20.16 -21.49
C ASN A 3 3.66 19.92 -20.50
N THR A 4 3.86 18.68 -20.05
CA THR A 4 4.96 18.35 -19.12
C THR A 4 6.15 17.85 -19.94
N LYS A 5 7.29 18.48 -19.76
CA LYS A 5 8.57 18.00 -20.31
C LYS A 5 9.02 16.76 -19.55
N HIS A 6 9.23 15.67 -20.25
CA HIS A 6 9.66 14.40 -19.65
C HIS A 6 11.11 14.11 -20.04
N TYR A 7 11.94 13.84 -19.04
CA TYR A 7 13.29 13.32 -19.20
C TYR A 7 13.27 11.82 -18.91
N CYS A 8 13.67 11.00 -19.88
CA CYS A 8 13.78 9.54 -19.72
C CYS A 8 15.28 9.18 -19.59
N GLU A 9 15.94 9.79 -18.62
CA GLU A 9 17.38 9.77 -18.42
C GLU A 9 17.72 9.43 -16.98
N ASP A 10 18.98 9.14 -16.70
CA ASP A 10 19.47 9.04 -15.33
C ASP A 10 19.38 10.41 -14.66
N VAL A 11 18.77 10.49 -13.50
CA VAL A 11 18.61 11.75 -12.75
C VAL A 11 19.94 12.42 -12.40
N TRP A 12 21.04 11.67 -12.37
CA TRP A 12 22.39 12.19 -12.18
C TRP A 12 22.89 13.00 -13.38
N GLU A 13 22.47 12.62 -14.59
CA GLU A 13 22.86 13.24 -15.87
C GLU A 13 22.07 14.53 -16.15
N VAL A 14 20.85 14.67 -15.60
CA VAL A 14 19.99 15.84 -15.81
C VAL A 14 20.63 17.08 -15.17
N ASP A 15 20.90 18.12 -15.98
CA ASP A 15 21.31 19.43 -15.45
C ASP A 15 20.10 20.22 -14.96
N PRO A 16 20.06 20.63 -13.67
CA PRO A 16 18.94 21.37 -13.11
C PRO A 16 18.65 22.71 -13.79
N ILE A 17 19.69 23.43 -14.24
CA ILE A 17 19.54 24.76 -14.88
C ILE A 17 18.88 24.61 -16.26
N GLU A 18 19.40 23.67 -17.07
CA GLU A 18 18.83 23.35 -18.39
C GLU A 18 17.40 22.79 -18.27
N ALA A 19 17.16 21.93 -17.29
CA ALA A 19 15.83 21.35 -17.07
C ALA A 19 14.76 22.40 -16.75
N CYS A 20 15.13 23.50 -16.11
CA CYS A 20 14.27 24.61 -15.74
C CYS A 20 14.28 25.75 -16.76
N ASP A 21 15.03 25.64 -17.87
CA ASP A 21 15.25 26.70 -18.85
C ASP A 21 15.69 28.03 -18.19
N GLY A 22 16.46 27.95 -17.09
CA GLY A 22 16.88 29.09 -16.27
C GLY A 22 15.78 29.80 -15.47
N ASN A 23 14.55 29.27 -15.47
CA ASN A 23 13.42 29.87 -14.74
C ASN A 23 13.46 29.57 -13.24
N PRO A 24 12.94 30.45 -12.38
CA PRO A 24 12.76 30.18 -10.96
C PRO A 24 11.88 28.97 -10.71
N VAL A 25 12.27 28.13 -9.75
CA VAL A 25 11.56 26.89 -9.39
C VAL A 25 10.74 27.12 -8.12
N ALA A 26 9.40 27.11 -8.23
CA ALA A 26 8.52 27.25 -7.08
C ALA A 26 8.54 25.98 -6.21
N LEU A 27 8.49 24.79 -6.83
CA LEU A 27 8.49 23.49 -6.17
C LEU A 27 9.43 22.52 -6.87
N ALA A 28 10.28 21.85 -6.11
CA ALA A 28 10.97 20.64 -6.53
C ALA A 28 10.49 19.47 -5.66
N TRP A 29 9.89 18.45 -6.30
CA TRP A 29 9.43 17.25 -5.61
C TRP A 29 10.35 16.07 -5.90
N PHE A 30 10.83 15.41 -4.85
CA PHE A 30 11.73 14.25 -4.95
C PHE A 30 11.10 13.01 -4.29
N SER A 31 11.18 11.90 -4.99
CA SER A 31 10.79 10.57 -4.46
C SER A 31 11.88 9.56 -4.85
N PRO A 32 13.08 9.65 -4.25
CA PRO A 32 14.19 8.77 -4.59
C PRO A 32 13.91 7.32 -4.20
N ASP A 33 14.45 6.37 -4.97
CA ASP A 33 14.24 4.93 -4.74
C ASP A 33 14.62 4.54 -3.31
N CYS A 34 13.68 3.89 -2.62
CA CYS A 34 13.79 3.49 -1.22
C CYS A 34 14.32 2.07 -1.01
N LYS A 35 14.73 1.33 -2.08
CA LYS A 35 15.10 -0.09 -1.99
C LYS A 35 16.16 -0.39 -0.92
N HIS A 36 17.02 0.57 -0.60
CA HIS A 36 18.08 0.40 0.39
C HIS A 36 17.67 0.69 1.83
N PHE A 37 16.58 1.40 2.03
CA PHE A 37 16.03 1.72 3.36
C PHE A 37 14.89 0.77 3.74
N SER A 38 14.13 0.24 2.75
CA SER A 38 12.97 -0.60 2.98
C SER A 38 13.29 -1.94 3.67
N ARG A 39 12.49 -2.30 4.69
CA ARG A 39 12.54 -3.60 5.38
C ARG A 39 12.33 -4.80 4.45
N ALA A 40 11.75 -4.59 3.28
CA ALA A 40 11.49 -5.65 2.28
C ALA A 40 12.76 -6.23 1.63
N LYS A 41 13.94 -5.64 1.85
CA LYS A 41 15.20 -6.01 1.18
C LYS A 41 15.80 -7.35 1.62
N GLY A 42 15.50 -7.84 2.81
CA GLY A 42 15.97 -9.15 3.27
C GLY A 42 17.51 -9.28 3.42
N GLY A 43 18.23 -8.20 3.75
CA GLY A 43 19.66 -8.26 4.10
C GLY A 43 20.66 -8.33 2.93
N LYS A 44 20.24 -8.07 1.67
CA LYS A 44 21.15 -8.02 0.52
C LYS A 44 22.12 -6.81 0.57
N PRO A 45 23.34 -6.89 -0.04
CA PRO A 45 24.31 -5.81 -0.08
C PRO A 45 23.73 -4.51 -0.64
N VAL A 46 24.26 -3.38 -0.18
CA VAL A 46 23.81 -2.03 -0.57
C VAL A 46 24.47 -1.63 -1.89
N ASP A 47 23.67 -1.17 -2.86
CA ASP A 47 24.16 -0.47 -4.04
C ASP A 47 24.34 1.02 -3.70
N ASN A 48 25.57 1.49 -3.75
CA ASN A 48 25.92 2.86 -3.36
C ASN A 48 25.26 3.92 -4.25
N ASN A 49 25.06 3.64 -5.54
CA ASN A 49 24.47 4.60 -6.48
C ASN A 49 22.99 4.86 -6.17
N ILE A 50 22.24 3.82 -5.83
CA ILE A 50 20.80 3.96 -5.49
C ILE A 50 20.63 4.57 -4.10
N ARG A 51 21.50 4.24 -3.14
CA ARG A 51 21.47 4.77 -1.79
C ARG A 51 21.69 6.28 -1.74
N GLY A 52 22.54 6.77 -2.63
CA GLY A 52 22.89 8.18 -2.75
C GLY A 52 21.83 9.05 -3.44
N LEU A 53 20.73 8.49 -3.97
CA LEU A 53 19.75 9.25 -4.76
C LEU A 53 19.14 10.47 -4.03
N ALA A 54 19.06 10.44 -2.69
CA ALA A 54 18.59 11.60 -1.94
C ALA A 54 19.50 12.83 -2.11
N TRP A 55 20.81 12.63 -2.37
CA TRP A 55 21.76 13.72 -2.64
C TRP A 55 21.43 14.52 -3.90
N VAL A 56 20.63 13.97 -4.82
CA VAL A 56 20.13 14.73 -5.99
C VAL A 56 19.37 15.98 -5.56
N SER A 57 18.62 15.93 -4.46
CA SER A 57 17.93 17.12 -3.95
C SER A 57 18.89 18.23 -3.52
N ILE A 58 20.09 17.88 -3.02
CA ILE A 58 21.17 18.83 -2.71
C ILE A 58 21.72 19.45 -4.01
N LYS A 59 21.93 18.63 -5.08
CA LYS A 59 22.34 19.14 -6.41
C LYS A 59 21.36 20.21 -6.92
N TRP A 60 20.04 19.93 -6.84
CA TRP A 60 19.00 20.86 -7.26
C TRP A 60 18.93 22.10 -6.35
N ALA A 61 18.99 21.91 -5.02
CA ALA A 61 18.99 23.01 -4.05
C ALA A 61 20.15 23.99 -4.27
N MET A 62 21.33 23.45 -4.60
CA MET A 62 22.55 24.25 -4.88
C MET A 62 22.49 24.98 -6.22
N LYS A 63 21.97 24.32 -7.29
CA LYS A 63 22.02 24.83 -8.66
C LYS A 63 20.89 25.80 -9.00
N VAL A 64 19.65 25.49 -8.61
CA VAL A 64 18.43 26.27 -9.00
C VAL A 64 17.66 26.81 -7.81
N ARG A 65 18.07 26.47 -6.58
CA ARG A 65 17.52 26.98 -5.33
C ARG A 65 15.97 27.02 -5.34
N PRO A 66 15.27 25.88 -5.45
CA PRO A 66 13.82 25.86 -5.44
C PRO A 66 13.29 26.59 -4.20
N ARG A 67 12.18 27.33 -4.36
CA ARG A 67 11.54 28.03 -3.25
C ARG A 67 11.07 27.04 -2.17
N VAL A 68 10.48 25.91 -2.60
CA VAL A 68 10.07 24.80 -1.74
C VAL A 68 10.63 23.51 -2.32
N ILE A 69 11.22 22.69 -1.45
CA ILE A 69 11.60 21.30 -1.76
C ILE A 69 10.69 20.39 -0.93
N MET A 70 10.09 19.41 -1.57
CA MET A 70 9.39 18.31 -0.90
C MET A 70 10.07 16.99 -1.26
N LEU A 71 10.27 16.13 -0.26
CA LEU A 71 10.86 14.81 -0.45
C LEU A 71 10.00 13.76 0.22
N GLU A 72 9.62 12.73 -0.54
CA GLU A 72 8.91 11.54 -0.04
C GLU A 72 9.85 10.34 -0.01
N ASN A 73 9.73 9.51 1.03
CA ASN A 73 10.43 8.24 1.14
C ASN A 73 9.72 7.30 2.14
N VAL A 74 10.32 6.14 2.36
CA VAL A 74 9.92 5.27 3.49
C VAL A 74 10.42 5.86 4.82
N PRO A 75 9.73 5.62 5.96
CA PRO A 75 10.16 6.10 7.28
C PRO A 75 11.60 5.74 7.63
N GLU A 76 12.07 4.61 7.14
CA GLU A 76 13.41 4.10 7.38
C GLU A 76 14.54 4.97 6.78
N ILE A 77 14.25 5.97 5.94
CA ILE A 77 15.28 6.94 5.49
C ILE A 77 15.93 7.65 6.68
N GLN A 78 15.22 7.85 7.77
CA GLN A 78 15.72 8.44 9.01
C GLN A 78 16.83 7.58 9.66
N THR A 79 16.94 6.32 9.28
CA THR A 79 18.01 5.41 9.75
C THR A 79 19.27 5.47 8.87
N TRP A 80 19.31 6.34 7.89
CA TRP A 80 20.44 6.48 6.97
C TRP A 80 21.73 6.80 7.73
N CYS A 81 22.76 5.94 7.56
CA CYS A 81 24.01 5.99 8.31
C CYS A 81 25.19 5.61 7.42
N PRO A 82 26.43 5.92 7.79
CA PRO A 82 27.62 5.51 7.05
C PRO A 82 27.70 3.99 6.87
N LEU A 83 28.39 3.56 5.80
CA LEU A 83 28.71 2.14 5.55
C LEU A 83 30.08 1.78 6.12
N GLY A 84 30.20 0.56 6.63
CA GLY A 84 31.47 -0.06 6.99
C GLY A 84 32.25 -0.52 5.75
N SER A 85 33.46 -1.05 5.97
CA SER A 85 34.30 -1.62 4.92
C SER A 85 33.67 -2.84 4.22
N ASP A 86 32.66 -3.46 4.84
CA ASP A 86 31.87 -4.58 4.32
C ASP A 86 30.60 -4.12 3.54
N ASN A 87 30.48 -2.83 3.23
CA ASN A 87 29.31 -2.20 2.61
C ASN A 87 27.99 -2.42 3.38
N LYS A 88 28.07 -2.63 4.71
CA LYS A 88 26.88 -2.72 5.55
C LYS A 88 26.71 -1.46 6.40
N PRO A 89 25.48 -1.11 6.76
CA PRO A 89 25.18 0.00 7.66
C PRO A 89 25.84 -0.17 9.03
N ILE A 90 26.54 0.85 9.50
CA ILE A 90 27.17 0.89 10.83
C ILE A 90 26.06 1.18 11.85
N LYS A 91 25.59 0.13 12.55
CA LYS A 91 24.42 0.21 13.45
C LYS A 91 24.60 1.22 14.59
N SER A 92 25.82 1.44 15.09
CA SER A 92 26.10 2.45 16.12
C SER A 92 25.99 3.90 15.63
N ARG A 93 25.86 4.11 14.32
CA ARG A 93 25.82 5.43 13.65
C ARG A 93 24.50 5.64 12.90
N ILE A 94 23.44 4.94 13.31
CA ILE A 94 22.10 5.10 12.70
C ILE A 94 21.65 6.55 12.79
N GLY A 95 21.15 7.08 11.64
CA GLY A 95 20.65 8.45 11.50
C GLY A 95 21.73 9.49 11.21
N GLU A 96 23.02 9.15 11.29
CA GLU A 96 24.09 10.15 11.14
C GLU A 96 24.15 10.77 9.75
N THR A 97 24.03 9.97 8.68
CA THR A 97 24.00 10.50 7.30
C THR A 97 22.72 11.30 7.05
N PHE A 98 21.57 10.83 7.58
CA PHE A 98 20.30 11.55 7.51
C PHE A 98 20.41 12.94 8.17
N ASN A 99 20.92 13.01 9.40
CA ASN A 99 21.11 14.29 10.09
C ASN A 99 22.08 15.21 9.34
N GLY A 100 23.15 14.65 8.75
CA GLY A 100 24.07 15.39 7.90
C GLY A 100 23.41 15.93 6.64
N PHE A 101 22.51 15.16 6.01
CA PHE A 101 21.70 15.59 4.87
C PHE A 101 20.82 16.81 5.23
N ILE A 102 20.11 16.74 6.35
CA ILE A 102 19.29 17.86 6.86
C ILE A 102 20.18 19.08 7.18
N SER A 103 21.35 18.87 7.80
CA SER A 103 22.27 19.96 8.14
C SER A 103 22.80 20.68 6.90
N ILE A 104 23.14 19.98 5.83
CA ILE A 104 23.60 20.59 4.57
C ILE A 104 22.50 21.46 3.94
N LEU A 105 21.24 21.01 3.99
CA LEU A 105 20.10 21.82 3.52
C LEU A 105 19.91 23.08 4.37
N SER A 106 20.15 23.02 5.66
CA SER A 106 19.86 24.09 6.61
C SER A 106 21.11 24.92 6.98
N GLY A 107 21.68 24.68 8.14
CA GLY A 107 22.72 25.50 8.75
C GLY A 107 24.16 25.10 8.43
N GLY A 108 24.35 24.06 7.61
CA GLY A 108 25.68 23.60 7.19
C GLY A 108 26.22 22.42 7.99
N LEU A 109 27.32 21.87 7.51
CA LEU A 109 27.97 20.69 8.07
C LEU A 109 29.50 20.78 7.88
N SER A 110 30.25 20.37 8.90
CA SER A 110 31.73 20.32 8.81
C SER A 110 32.18 19.45 7.64
N LYS A 111 33.17 19.90 6.89
CA LYS A 111 33.79 19.15 5.79
C LYS A 111 34.39 17.80 6.24
N HIS A 112 34.75 17.66 7.53
CA HIS A 112 35.28 16.42 8.09
C HIS A 112 34.16 15.41 8.45
N HIS A 113 32.90 15.81 8.40
CA HIS A 113 31.78 14.91 8.72
C HIS A 113 31.59 13.88 7.59
N PRO A 114 31.43 12.59 7.89
CA PRO A 114 31.29 11.55 6.87
C PRO A 114 30.15 11.76 5.87
N ALA A 115 29.01 12.29 6.31
CA ALA A 115 27.89 12.61 5.41
C ALA A 115 28.25 13.72 4.42
N PHE A 116 29.08 14.72 4.84
CA PHE A 116 29.55 15.76 3.95
C PHE A 116 30.48 15.17 2.87
N GLN A 117 31.44 14.32 3.29
CA GLN A 117 32.34 13.63 2.37
C GLN A 117 31.60 12.72 1.39
N GLU A 118 30.57 11.99 1.88
CA GLU A 118 29.69 11.17 1.03
C GLU A 118 28.96 12.05 0.01
N CYS A 119 28.38 13.17 0.43
CA CYS A 119 27.68 14.13 -0.42
C CYS A 119 28.60 14.64 -1.54
N CYS A 120 29.78 15.18 -1.19
CA CYS A 120 30.72 15.71 -2.16
C CYS A 120 31.22 14.64 -3.13
N LYS A 121 31.50 13.43 -2.64
CA LYS A 121 31.92 12.29 -3.46
C LYS A 121 30.86 11.91 -4.48
N VAL A 122 29.57 11.79 -4.04
CA VAL A 122 28.47 11.39 -4.90
C VAL A 122 28.13 12.45 -5.94
N LEU A 123 28.24 13.74 -5.56
CA LEU A 123 27.99 14.87 -6.46
C LEU A 123 29.19 15.28 -7.31
N GLY A 124 30.34 14.64 -7.13
CA GLY A 124 31.56 14.99 -7.85
C GLY A 124 32.12 16.38 -7.50
N ILE A 125 31.90 16.83 -6.25
CA ILE A 125 32.33 18.16 -5.76
C ILE A 125 33.71 18.05 -5.13
N ASP A 126 34.65 18.88 -5.61
CA ASP A 126 35.95 19.00 -4.98
C ASP A 126 35.82 19.66 -3.60
N MET A 127 36.51 19.11 -2.59
CA MET A 127 36.43 19.55 -1.20
C MET A 127 36.93 20.98 -0.95
N ASP A 128 37.78 21.51 -1.84
CA ASP A 128 38.34 22.87 -1.77
C ASP A 128 37.55 23.85 -2.66
N SER A 129 36.53 23.37 -3.38
CA SER A 129 35.73 24.19 -4.29
C SER A 129 34.83 25.20 -3.57
N LYS A 130 34.29 26.15 -4.33
CA LYS A 130 33.28 27.10 -3.84
C LYS A 130 31.98 26.37 -3.47
N GLU A 131 31.63 25.35 -4.22
CA GLU A 131 30.48 24.50 -3.97
C GLU A 131 30.57 23.77 -2.62
N ALA A 132 31.74 23.20 -2.31
CA ALA A 132 31.98 22.57 -1.00
C ALA A 132 31.87 23.59 0.15
N ASN A 133 32.41 24.81 -0.06
CA ASN A 133 32.25 25.88 0.94
C ASN A 133 30.81 26.31 1.13
N LEU A 134 30.03 26.39 0.03
CA LEU A 134 28.60 26.69 0.10
C LEU A 134 27.84 25.62 0.92
N LEU A 135 28.07 24.34 0.63
CA LEU A 135 27.43 23.22 1.36
C LEU A 135 27.86 23.18 2.83
N SER A 136 29.14 23.49 3.12
CA SER A 136 29.63 23.51 4.51
C SER A 136 28.99 24.62 5.33
N ASN A 137 28.67 25.77 4.72
CA ASN A 137 27.96 26.87 5.36
C ASN A 137 26.42 26.63 5.45
N GLY A 138 25.94 25.65 4.71
CA GLY A 138 24.52 25.34 4.60
C GLY A 138 23.80 26.12 3.51
N LEU A 139 22.76 25.49 2.95
CA LEU A 139 21.96 26.08 1.88
C LEU A 139 20.86 27.04 2.41
N GLY A 140 20.71 27.16 3.74
CA GLY A 140 19.82 28.13 4.39
C GLY A 140 18.33 27.82 4.24
N TYR A 141 17.94 26.56 4.02
CA TYR A 141 16.56 26.16 4.06
C TYR A 141 16.07 25.98 5.50
N GLN A 142 14.85 26.40 5.80
CA GLN A 142 14.12 25.88 6.94
C GLN A 142 13.62 24.49 6.58
N VAL A 143 13.89 23.48 7.42
CA VAL A 143 13.57 22.07 7.12
C VAL A 143 12.76 21.45 8.23
N GLU A 144 11.63 20.85 7.88
CA GLU A 144 10.84 19.99 8.77
C GLU A 144 10.50 18.69 8.06
N TYR A 145 10.24 17.64 8.86
CA TYR A 145 9.79 16.34 8.32
C TYR A 145 8.84 15.64 9.28
N ARG A 146 7.95 14.82 8.71
CA ARG A 146 6.96 14.01 9.44
C ARG A 146 6.70 12.70 8.73
N GLU A 147 6.24 11.73 9.49
CA GLU A 147 5.60 10.52 8.96
C GLU A 147 4.10 10.79 8.82
N ILE A 148 3.55 10.49 7.64
CA ILE A 148 2.16 10.75 7.31
C ILE A 148 1.51 9.45 6.82
N SER A 149 0.34 9.13 7.38
CA SER A 149 -0.50 8.04 6.91
C SER A 149 -1.48 8.54 5.85
N SER A 150 -1.56 7.83 4.74
CA SER A 150 -2.35 8.28 3.58
C SER A 150 -3.86 8.28 3.84
N CYS A 151 -4.36 7.40 4.71
CA CYS A 151 -5.77 7.37 5.10
C CYS A 151 -6.20 8.65 5.84
N ASP A 152 -5.28 9.33 6.54
CA ASP A 152 -5.57 10.59 7.24
C ASP A 152 -5.98 11.73 6.29
N TYR A 153 -5.68 11.58 4.99
CA TYR A 153 -5.99 12.52 3.92
C TYR A 153 -6.95 11.94 2.87
N GLY A 154 -7.68 10.87 3.22
CA GLY A 154 -8.77 10.32 2.42
C GLY A 154 -8.36 9.36 1.30
N ALA A 155 -7.14 8.83 1.33
CA ALA A 155 -6.79 7.69 0.50
C ALA A 155 -7.28 6.38 1.17
N PRO A 156 -7.85 5.41 0.43
CA PRO A 156 -8.26 4.12 1.00
C PRO A 156 -7.08 3.20 1.33
N THR A 157 -5.98 3.74 1.84
CA THR A 157 -4.79 2.98 2.26
C THR A 157 -4.15 3.57 3.51
N SER A 158 -3.75 2.71 4.43
CA SER A 158 -3.00 3.08 5.63
C SER A 158 -1.48 3.22 5.38
N ARG A 159 -1.09 3.38 4.10
CA ARG A 159 0.30 3.58 3.69
C ARG A 159 0.92 4.77 4.43
N THR A 160 1.91 4.52 5.27
CA THR A 160 2.69 5.56 5.97
C THR A 160 3.99 5.82 5.24
N ARG A 161 4.33 7.11 5.08
CA ARG A 161 5.55 7.57 4.42
C ARG A 161 6.17 8.74 5.17
N PHE A 162 7.47 8.85 5.02
CA PHE A 162 8.24 10.01 5.40
C PHE A 162 8.03 11.13 4.38
N TYR A 163 7.76 12.34 4.85
CA TYR A 163 7.72 13.56 4.06
C TYR A 163 8.60 14.62 4.69
N MET A 164 9.41 15.28 3.87
CA MET A 164 10.22 16.42 4.25
C MET A 164 9.76 17.64 3.43
N ILE A 165 9.69 18.78 4.08
CA ILE A 165 9.48 20.08 3.46
C ILE A 165 10.67 20.96 3.81
N ALA A 166 11.28 21.58 2.81
CA ALA A 166 12.33 22.58 2.99
C ALA A 166 11.97 23.87 2.25
N ARG A 167 12.07 25.02 2.92
CA ARG A 167 11.73 26.34 2.38
C ARG A 167 12.91 27.29 2.44
N SER A 168 13.12 28.05 1.35
CA SER A 168 14.18 29.05 1.23
C SER A 168 13.68 30.49 1.20
N ASP A 169 12.35 30.71 1.27
CA ASP A 169 11.68 32.00 1.12
C ASP A 169 11.36 32.70 2.44
N GLY A 170 11.69 32.10 3.58
CA GLY A 170 11.39 32.66 4.91
C GLY A 170 9.93 32.49 5.38
N GLU A 171 9.05 31.95 4.53
CA GLU A 171 7.69 31.64 4.92
C GLU A 171 7.63 30.37 5.80
N PRO A 172 6.65 30.27 6.71
CA PRO A 172 6.55 29.11 7.59
C PRO A 172 6.21 27.84 6.82
N ILE A 173 6.73 26.70 7.29
CA ILE A 173 6.30 25.38 6.83
C ILE A 173 4.93 25.07 7.45
N VAL A 174 3.96 24.73 6.59
CA VAL A 174 2.60 24.40 7.02
C VAL A 174 2.31 22.92 6.78
N TRP A 175 2.05 22.20 7.85
CA TRP A 175 1.55 20.82 7.78
C TRP A 175 0.03 20.85 7.74
N PRO A 176 -0.60 20.33 6.68
CA PRO A 176 -2.06 20.36 6.57
C PRO A 176 -2.72 19.54 7.67
N ALA A 177 -3.86 20.02 8.15
CA ALA A 177 -4.69 19.26 9.08
C ALA A 177 -5.20 17.98 8.43
N THR A 178 -5.29 16.89 9.20
CA THR A 178 -5.87 15.62 8.74
C THR A 178 -7.38 15.78 8.55
N THR A 179 -7.92 15.18 7.49
CA THR A 179 -9.33 15.29 7.09
C THR A 179 -10.16 14.05 7.42
N HIS A 180 -9.52 12.94 7.73
CA HIS A 180 -10.15 11.64 7.99
C HIS A 180 -9.61 11.02 9.27
N ALA A 181 -10.41 10.15 9.90
CA ALA A 181 -10.03 9.38 11.08
C ALA A 181 -10.82 8.05 11.15
N TRP A 182 -10.56 7.22 12.15
CA TRP A 182 -11.33 6.00 12.38
C TRP A 182 -12.81 6.30 12.63
N ARG A 183 -13.72 5.50 12.07
CA ARG A 183 -15.18 5.71 12.13
C ARG A 183 -15.73 5.90 13.55
N ASN A 184 -15.11 5.32 14.55
CA ASN A 184 -15.53 5.40 15.94
C ASN A 184 -14.73 6.42 16.77
N SER A 185 -13.87 7.23 16.12
CA SER A 185 -13.14 8.30 16.81
C SER A 185 -14.04 9.46 17.15
N GLU A 186 -13.68 10.22 18.17
CA GLU A 186 -14.42 11.41 18.61
C GLU A 186 -14.56 12.43 17.48
N GLU A 187 -13.52 12.62 16.67
CA GLU A 187 -13.52 13.56 15.54
C GLU A 187 -14.52 13.17 14.45
N VAL A 188 -14.74 11.87 14.21
CA VAL A 188 -15.72 11.40 13.23
C VAL A 188 -17.13 11.47 13.81
N VAL A 189 -17.30 11.07 15.07
CA VAL A 189 -18.61 11.11 15.75
C VAL A 189 -19.11 12.56 15.88
N SER A 190 -18.21 13.51 16.16
CA SER A 190 -18.56 14.95 16.20
C SER A 190 -18.72 15.60 14.84
N GLY A 191 -18.40 14.93 13.74
CA GLY A 191 -18.44 15.47 12.38
C GLY A 191 -17.25 16.38 12.02
N ALA A 192 -16.21 16.45 12.87
CA ALA A 192 -15.01 17.25 12.60
C ALA A 192 -14.14 16.64 11.48
N LYS A 193 -14.18 15.33 11.30
CA LYS A 193 -13.47 14.59 10.24
C LYS A 193 -14.40 13.57 9.58
N ALA A 194 -14.08 13.23 8.33
CA ALA A 194 -14.71 12.11 7.64
C ALA A 194 -14.14 10.76 8.13
N PRO A 195 -14.90 9.67 8.09
CA PRO A 195 -14.36 8.34 8.37
C PRO A 195 -13.34 7.92 7.30
N TYR A 196 -12.36 7.10 7.69
CA TYR A 196 -11.45 6.50 6.72
C TYR A 196 -12.20 5.77 5.62
N LYS A 197 -11.77 5.98 4.39
CA LYS A 197 -12.29 5.26 3.23
C LYS A 197 -11.85 3.81 3.26
N SER A 198 -12.77 2.92 2.94
CA SER A 198 -12.52 1.49 2.88
C SER A 198 -11.99 1.04 1.52
N ILE A 199 -11.27 -0.09 1.49
CA ILE A 199 -10.89 -0.72 0.22
C ILE A 199 -12.12 -1.22 -0.56
N ALA A 200 -13.24 -1.47 0.09
CA ALA A 200 -14.47 -1.90 -0.56
C ALA A 200 -14.93 -0.96 -1.69
N GLU A 201 -14.66 0.35 -1.54
CA GLU A 201 -14.98 1.38 -2.54
C GLU A 201 -14.16 1.24 -3.84
N CYS A 202 -13.06 0.50 -3.80
CA CYS A 202 -12.12 0.34 -4.91
C CYS A 202 -12.25 -1.00 -5.63
N ILE A 203 -13.05 -1.92 -5.09
CA ILE A 203 -13.20 -3.30 -5.59
C ILE A 203 -14.24 -3.36 -6.71
N ASP A 204 -13.88 -4.03 -7.80
CA ASP A 204 -14.83 -4.46 -8.82
C ASP A 204 -15.58 -5.72 -8.36
N TRP A 205 -16.77 -5.52 -7.80
CA TRP A 205 -17.61 -6.58 -7.27
C TRP A 205 -18.23 -7.46 -8.36
N THR A 206 -18.22 -7.05 -9.62
CA THR A 206 -18.74 -7.84 -10.75
C THR A 206 -17.85 -9.02 -11.08
N ASN A 207 -16.60 -9.00 -10.61
CA ASN A 207 -15.61 -10.05 -10.83
C ASN A 207 -15.23 -10.75 -9.51
N PRO A 208 -15.89 -11.82 -9.11
CA PRO A 208 -15.55 -12.57 -7.90
C PRO A 208 -14.23 -13.34 -8.02
N GLY A 209 -13.75 -13.60 -9.24
CA GLY A 209 -12.62 -14.47 -9.51
C GLY A 209 -13.04 -15.89 -9.86
N THR A 210 -12.16 -16.85 -9.63
CA THR A 210 -12.40 -18.28 -9.90
C THR A 210 -12.57 -19.05 -8.61
N SER A 211 -13.44 -20.10 -8.63
CA SER A 211 -13.56 -21.03 -7.51
C SER A 211 -12.18 -21.61 -7.12
N ILE A 212 -11.90 -21.66 -5.83
CA ILE A 212 -10.66 -22.30 -5.35
C ILE A 212 -10.67 -23.82 -5.54
N PHE A 213 -11.83 -24.39 -5.80
CA PHE A 213 -12.06 -25.83 -5.95
C PHE A 213 -11.99 -26.31 -7.40
N ASP A 214 -12.31 -25.42 -8.37
CA ASP A 214 -12.33 -25.74 -9.81
C ASP A 214 -11.03 -25.37 -10.55
N ARG A 215 -9.92 -25.32 -9.81
CA ARG A 215 -8.62 -24.96 -10.39
C ARG A 215 -7.94 -26.20 -10.95
N GLU A 216 -7.40 -26.09 -12.18
CA GLU A 216 -6.53 -27.12 -12.78
C GLU A 216 -5.36 -27.48 -11.84
N LYS A 217 -4.74 -26.45 -11.25
CA LYS A 217 -3.69 -26.61 -10.23
C LYS A 217 -4.21 -26.23 -8.87
N PRO A 218 -4.32 -27.18 -7.92
CA PRO A 218 -4.76 -26.89 -6.57
C PRO A 218 -3.91 -25.83 -5.86
N LEU A 219 -4.52 -25.07 -4.97
CA LEU A 219 -3.80 -24.14 -4.11
C LEU A 219 -2.88 -24.91 -3.15
N CYS A 220 -1.70 -24.35 -2.86
CA CYS A 220 -0.82 -24.93 -1.87
C CYS A 220 -1.45 -24.84 -0.46
N GLU A 221 -1.10 -25.78 0.40
CA GLU A 221 -1.60 -25.91 1.78
C GLU A 221 -1.54 -24.58 2.56
N LYS A 222 -0.41 -23.87 2.49
CA LYS A 222 -0.24 -22.57 3.17
C LYS A 222 -1.27 -21.52 2.73
N THR A 223 -1.66 -21.52 1.45
CA THR A 223 -2.70 -20.61 0.95
C THR A 223 -4.07 -21.02 1.49
N ILE A 224 -4.38 -22.31 1.48
CA ILE A 224 -5.65 -22.83 2.03
C ILE A 224 -5.76 -22.50 3.52
N GLN A 225 -4.69 -22.72 4.29
CA GLN A 225 -4.64 -22.37 5.72
C GLN A 225 -4.84 -20.85 5.95
N ARG A 226 -4.27 -20.01 5.09
CA ARG A 226 -4.46 -18.55 5.16
C ARG A 226 -5.91 -18.15 4.88
N ILE A 227 -6.53 -18.75 3.87
CA ILE A 227 -7.96 -18.56 3.56
C ILE A 227 -8.81 -18.97 4.76
N ALA A 228 -8.57 -20.13 5.35
CA ALA A 228 -9.35 -20.61 6.48
C ALA A 228 -9.19 -19.77 7.75
N LYS A 229 -7.96 -19.33 8.07
CA LYS A 229 -7.73 -18.41 9.19
C LYS A 229 -8.44 -17.06 8.96
N GLY A 230 -8.40 -16.55 7.72
CA GLY A 230 -9.13 -15.34 7.34
C GLY A 230 -10.64 -15.52 7.46
N PHE A 231 -11.18 -16.63 6.96
CA PHE A 231 -12.60 -16.96 7.08
C PHE A 231 -13.06 -17.00 8.55
N LYS A 232 -12.30 -17.68 9.41
CA LYS A 232 -12.59 -17.67 10.84
C LYS A 232 -12.61 -16.26 11.41
N LYS A 233 -11.53 -15.48 11.21
CA LYS A 233 -11.36 -14.19 11.84
C LYS A 233 -12.31 -13.10 11.32
N PHE A 234 -12.56 -13.05 10.00
CA PHE A 234 -13.27 -11.94 9.36
C PHE A 234 -14.73 -12.26 9.03
N ILE A 235 -15.15 -13.52 9.22
CA ILE A 235 -16.53 -13.93 9.00
C ILE A 235 -17.10 -14.58 10.25
N LEU A 236 -16.53 -15.70 10.76
CA LEU A 236 -17.14 -16.41 11.89
C LEU A 236 -17.00 -15.67 13.22
N ASP A 237 -15.85 -15.05 13.48
CA ASP A 237 -15.57 -14.32 14.72
C ASP A 237 -15.98 -12.83 14.61
N ASP A 238 -16.45 -12.36 13.45
CA ASP A 238 -16.89 -10.98 13.24
C ASP A 238 -18.40 -10.89 13.44
N PRO A 239 -18.91 -10.11 14.41
CA PRO A 239 -20.34 -9.96 14.63
C PRO A 239 -21.06 -9.24 13.47
N GLU A 240 -20.34 -8.49 12.66
CA GLU A 240 -20.87 -7.72 11.52
C GLU A 240 -20.01 -7.91 10.27
N PRO A 241 -19.96 -9.12 9.68
CA PRO A 241 -19.20 -9.35 8.48
C PRO A 241 -19.78 -8.55 7.30
N PHE A 242 -18.90 -8.02 6.46
CA PHE A 242 -19.33 -7.26 5.28
C PHE A 242 -19.95 -8.19 4.24
N VAL A 243 -21.12 -7.82 3.73
CA VAL A 243 -21.90 -8.63 2.75
C VAL A 243 -22.06 -7.86 1.45
N VAL A 244 -21.82 -8.53 0.32
CA VAL A 244 -22.04 -8.00 -1.03
C VAL A 244 -23.15 -8.77 -1.71
N ASP A 245 -24.15 -8.05 -2.26
CA ASP A 245 -25.29 -8.58 -3.02
C ASP A 245 -26.07 -9.71 -2.29
N ASN A 246 -26.02 -9.75 -0.97
CA ASN A 246 -26.56 -10.84 -0.13
C ASN A 246 -26.05 -12.24 -0.53
N LYS A 247 -24.87 -12.32 -1.14
CA LYS A 247 -24.28 -13.56 -1.70
C LYS A 247 -22.85 -13.81 -1.29
N TYR A 248 -22.06 -12.76 -1.02
CA TYR A 248 -20.63 -12.88 -0.78
C TYR A 248 -20.24 -12.26 0.54
N LEU A 249 -19.31 -12.90 1.23
CA LEU A 249 -18.67 -12.44 2.47
C LEU A 249 -17.18 -12.17 2.23
N PRO A 250 -16.83 -11.04 1.59
CA PRO A 250 -15.46 -10.81 1.13
C PRO A 250 -14.51 -10.40 2.26
N TYR A 251 -13.26 -10.83 2.13
CA TYR A 251 -12.11 -10.35 2.91
C TYR A 251 -10.82 -10.44 2.09
N LEU A 252 -9.77 -9.77 2.54
CA LEU A 252 -8.47 -9.82 1.89
C LEU A 252 -7.50 -10.73 2.64
N ILE A 253 -6.70 -11.50 1.90
CA ILE A 253 -5.50 -12.16 2.41
C ILE A 253 -4.25 -11.54 1.82
N GLN A 254 -3.15 -11.58 2.59
CA GLN A 254 -1.85 -11.05 2.18
C GLN A 254 -0.80 -12.15 1.99
N TYR A 255 -0.01 -12.05 0.93
CA TYR A 255 1.11 -12.92 0.62
C TYR A 255 2.44 -12.31 1.07
N HIS A 256 2.59 -12.07 2.38
CA HIS A 256 3.87 -11.76 3.02
C HIS A 256 4.38 -12.94 3.84
N SER A 257 5.67 -12.93 4.19
CA SER A 257 6.23 -13.94 5.09
C SER A 257 5.52 -13.89 6.44
N GLU A 258 5.01 -15.02 6.90
CA GLU A 258 4.39 -15.15 8.22
C GLU A 258 5.49 -15.16 9.28
N GLN A 259 5.33 -14.33 10.34
CA GLN A 259 6.29 -14.28 11.45
C GLN A 259 5.93 -15.29 12.56
N SER A 260 4.69 -15.74 12.61
CA SER A 260 4.23 -16.79 13.55
C SER A 260 3.06 -17.60 12.96
N ASN A 261 2.88 -18.83 13.45
CA ASN A 261 1.77 -19.69 13.04
C ASN A 261 0.38 -19.19 13.53
N SER A 262 0.34 -18.31 14.50
CA SER A 262 -0.90 -17.71 15.05
C SER A 262 -1.35 -16.45 14.30
N GLU A 263 -0.51 -15.86 13.45
CA GLU A 263 -0.82 -14.62 12.76
C GLU A 263 -1.76 -14.86 11.57
N VAL A 264 -2.86 -14.10 11.52
CA VAL A 264 -3.75 -14.07 10.36
C VAL A 264 -3.33 -12.93 9.46
N ARG A 265 -2.68 -13.26 8.35
CA ARG A 265 -2.31 -12.28 7.31
C ARG A 265 -3.48 -12.01 6.39
N GLY A 266 -4.26 -11.02 6.77
CA GLY A 266 -5.43 -10.56 6.05
C GLY A 266 -6.02 -9.33 6.71
N GLN A 267 -7.07 -8.79 6.12
CA GLN A 267 -7.80 -7.64 6.66
C GLN A 267 -9.27 -7.64 6.26
N LYS A 268 -10.08 -6.91 7.02
CA LYS A 268 -11.46 -6.63 6.65
C LYS A 268 -11.51 -5.77 5.41
N ILE A 269 -12.55 -5.97 4.61
CA ILE A 269 -12.79 -5.19 3.41
C ILE A 269 -13.25 -3.75 3.73
N THR A 270 -13.77 -3.55 4.93
CA THR A 270 -14.23 -2.26 5.45
C THR A 270 -13.13 -1.33 5.92
N ASP A 271 -11.89 -1.84 6.00
CA ASP A 271 -10.74 -1.06 6.41
C ASP A 271 -9.97 -0.50 5.19
N PRO A 272 -9.18 0.58 5.35
CA PRO A 272 -8.22 0.99 4.34
C PRO A 272 -7.21 -0.13 4.07
N ILE A 273 -6.86 -0.37 2.80
CA ILE A 273 -5.83 -1.37 2.48
C ILE A 273 -4.49 -0.98 3.11
N MET A 274 -3.79 -1.96 3.67
CA MET A 274 -2.41 -1.74 4.13
C MET A 274 -1.50 -1.36 2.96
N THR A 275 -0.23 -1.06 3.22
CA THR A 275 0.71 -0.60 2.20
C THR A 275 0.74 -1.52 0.97
N VAL A 276 0.41 -0.96 -0.18
CA VAL A 276 0.63 -1.59 -1.48
C VAL A 276 2.11 -1.48 -1.82
N ASP A 277 2.77 -2.60 -2.02
CA ASP A 277 4.17 -2.66 -2.46
C ASP A 277 4.31 -2.91 -3.98
N THR A 278 5.52 -3.13 -4.46
CA THR A 278 5.81 -3.34 -5.88
C THR A 278 5.40 -4.71 -6.41
N SER A 279 4.85 -5.57 -5.55
CA SER A 279 4.39 -6.93 -5.90
C SER A 279 2.91 -7.07 -5.61
N ASN A 280 2.20 -7.91 -6.38
CA ASN A 280 0.80 -8.19 -6.10
C ASN A 280 0.68 -9.17 -4.94
N ARG A 281 0.38 -8.64 -3.74
CA ARG A 281 0.32 -9.42 -2.51
C ARG A 281 -1.06 -9.55 -1.91
N TYR A 282 -2.06 -8.89 -2.49
CA TYR A 282 -3.43 -8.91 -1.98
C TYR A 282 -4.32 -9.78 -2.85
N ALA A 283 -4.93 -10.79 -2.25
CA ALA A 283 -5.97 -11.57 -2.89
C ALA A 283 -7.30 -11.34 -2.19
N LEU A 284 -8.33 -11.07 -2.98
CA LEU A 284 -9.72 -11.01 -2.57
C LEU A 284 -10.25 -12.44 -2.46
N ILE A 285 -10.82 -12.77 -1.32
CA ILE A 285 -11.52 -14.02 -1.05
C ILE A 285 -12.99 -13.70 -0.93
N MET A 286 -13.83 -14.40 -1.68
CA MET A 286 -15.26 -14.17 -1.74
C MET A 286 -16.00 -15.49 -1.50
N PRO A 287 -16.23 -15.88 -0.23
CA PRO A 287 -17.15 -16.97 0.08
C PRO A 287 -18.55 -16.66 -0.43
N TYR A 288 -19.10 -17.57 -1.20
CA TYR A 288 -20.46 -17.47 -1.74
C TYR A 288 -21.43 -18.16 -0.80
N ILE A 289 -22.43 -17.42 -0.32
CA ILE A 289 -23.42 -17.90 0.65
C ILE A 289 -24.79 -18.05 0.02
N VAL A 290 -25.52 -19.05 0.51
CA VAL A 290 -26.90 -19.32 0.13
C VAL A 290 -27.78 -19.28 1.37
N THR A 291 -28.88 -18.55 1.31
CA THR A 291 -29.87 -18.46 2.40
C THR A 291 -30.63 -19.78 2.56
N LEU A 292 -30.62 -20.30 3.78
CA LEU A 292 -31.56 -21.39 4.15
C LEU A 292 -32.89 -20.76 4.50
N ARG A 293 -33.95 -21.02 3.70
CA ARG A 293 -35.31 -20.66 4.09
C ARG A 293 -35.86 -21.73 5.04
N ASN A 294 -36.58 -21.29 6.09
CA ASN A 294 -37.27 -22.18 7.03
C ASN A 294 -38.06 -23.26 6.28
N ASN A 295 -37.83 -24.54 6.62
CA ASN A 295 -38.46 -25.75 6.10
C ASN A 295 -38.02 -26.27 4.72
N MET A 296 -36.88 -25.84 4.17
CA MET A 296 -36.31 -26.57 3.02
C MET A 296 -35.44 -27.73 3.50
N ILE A 297 -35.97 -28.93 3.42
CA ILE A 297 -35.19 -30.18 3.49
C ILE A 297 -34.51 -30.31 2.13
N GLY A 298 -33.15 -30.32 2.10
CA GLY A 298 -32.40 -30.55 0.87
C GLY A 298 -32.83 -31.88 0.21
N GLN A 299 -33.07 -31.87 -1.10
CA GLN A 299 -33.25 -33.08 -1.89
C GLN A 299 -31.93 -33.56 -2.47
N ASN A 300 -31.78 -34.89 -2.54
CA ASN A 300 -30.65 -35.48 -3.24
C ASN A 300 -30.74 -35.12 -4.74
N VAL A 301 -29.60 -34.79 -5.38
CA VAL A 301 -29.55 -34.44 -6.80
C VAL A 301 -30.05 -35.56 -7.74
N GLY A 302 -30.14 -36.80 -7.24
CA GLY A 302 -30.69 -37.95 -7.93
C GLY A 302 -32.21 -38.09 -7.80
N ASP A 303 -32.86 -37.29 -6.95
CA ASP A 303 -34.32 -37.38 -6.74
C ASP A 303 -35.09 -36.42 -7.67
N PRO A 304 -36.34 -36.76 -8.06
CA PRO A 304 -37.13 -35.87 -8.89
C PRO A 304 -37.34 -34.50 -8.23
N ILE A 305 -37.12 -33.42 -9.02
CA ILE A 305 -37.32 -32.05 -8.56
C ILE A 305 -38.74 -31.83 -8.07
N GLY A 306 -38.90 -31.32 -6.84
CA GLY A 306 -40.18 -30.92 -6.29
C GLY A 306 -40.87 -29.82 -7.09
N THR A 307 -42.13 -29.49 -6.76
CA THR A 307 -42.96 -28.55 -7.51
C THR A 307 -42.25 -27.20 -7.78
N ILE A 308 -42.14 -26.84 -9.05
CA ILE A 308 -41.66 -25.52 -9.51
C ILE A 308 -42.82 -24.53 -9.33
N THR A 309 -42.68 -23.56 -8.45
CA THR A 309 -43.66 -22.49 -8.24
C THR A 309 -43.32 -21.25 -9.09
N ALA A 310 -44.34 -20.57 -9.61
CA ALA A 310 -44.23 -19.48 -10.57
C ALA A 310 -43.61 -18.15 -10.03
N GLY A 311 -43.09 -18.13 -8.83
CA GLY A 311 -42.71 -16.90 -8.13
C GLY A 311 -41.26 -16.80 -7.68
N GLY A 312 -40.31 -17.51 -8.28
CA GLY A 312 -38.87 -17.34 -7.95
C GLY A 312 -38.02 -18.59 -8.24
N ASN A 313 -36.72 -18.40 -8.39
CA ASN A 313 -35.75 -19.48 -8.54
C ASN A 313 -35.56 -20.20 -7.20
N HIS A 314 -36.35 -21.20 -6.93
CA HIS A 314 -36.36 -21.96 -5.66
C HIS A 314 -35.50 -23.23 -5.72
N HIS A 315 -34.95 -23.59 -6.88
CA HIS A 315 -34.11 -24.77 -7.05
C HIS A 315 -32.71 -24.33 -7.48
N MET A 316 -31.72 -24.61 -6.64
CA MET A 316 -30.32 -24.39 -6.92
C MET A 316 -29.53 -25.66 -6.57
N ALA A 317 -28.69 -26.13 -7.49
CA ALA A 317 -27.73 -27.17 -7.15
C ALA A 317 -26.66 -26.57 -6.23
N VAL A 318 -26.68 -26.98 -4.98
CA VAL A 318 -25.68 -26.56 -3.99
C VAL A 318 -24.61 -27.64 -3.92
N TYR A 319 -23.41 -27.32 -4.40
CA TYR A 319 -22.21 -28.10 -4.10
C TYR A 319 -21.64 -27.59 -2.78
N ALA A 320 -22.09 -28.17 -1.68
CA ALA A 320 -21.60 -27.81 -0.36
C ALA A 320 -20.28 -28.53 -0.06
N TYR A 321 -19.30 -27.80 0.43
CA TYR A 321 -17.98 -28.33 0.74
C TYR A 321 -17.65 -28.17 2.23
N LEU A 322 -17.37 -29.28 2.93
CA LEU A 322 -16.78 -29.27 4.27
C LEU A 322 -15.26 -29.13 4.16
N ILE A 323 -14.67 -28.11 4.80
CA ILE A 323 -13.24 -28.01 4.93
C ILE A 323 -12.83 -28.83 6.17
N LYS A 324 -12.31 -30.03 5.94
CA LYS A 324 -11.72 -30.86 7.01
C LYS A 324 -10.22 -30.53 7.12
N TYR A 325 -9.82 -29.99 8.27
CA TYR A 325 -8.41 -29.79 8.59
C TYR A 325 -7.84 -31.01 9.32
N TYR A 326 -6.76 -31.58 8.79
CA TYR A 326 -5.90 -32.47 9.54
C TYR A 326 -4.84 -31.64 10.28
N GLY A 327 -4.87 -31.66 11.60
CA GLY A 327 -3.90 -31.03 12.48
C GLY A 327 -4.46 -29.88 13.30
N SER A 328 -4.97 -30.19 14.50
CA SER A 328 -5.23 -29.33 15.65
C SER A 328 -5.81 -27.91 15.37
N ILE A 329 -7.05 -27.85 14.91
CA ILE A 329 -7.99 -26.80 15.26
C ILE A 329 -9.31 -27.51 15.55
N GLU A 330 -9.63 -27.66 16.82
CA GLU A 330 -10.94 -28.07 17.27
C GLU A 330 -11.93 -26.95 17.00
N ALA A 331 -12.76 -27.13 16.01
CA ALA A 331 -14.02 -26.45 15.88
C ALA A 331 -15.08 -27.54 15.85
N CYS A 332 -15.36 -28.09 17.01
CA CYS A 332 -16.53 -28.91 17.25
C CYS A 332 -17.44 -28.17 18.21
N SER A 333 -18.57 -27.72 17.76
CA SER A 333 -19.84 -27.86 18.44
C SER A 333 -20.96 -27.39 17.53
N ALA A 334 -21.46 -28.28 16.73
CA ALA A 334 -22.89 -28.42 16.54
C ALA A 334 -23.17 -29.83 17.06
N GLN A 335 -23.54 -29.90 18.28
CA GLN A 335 -23.98 -31.06 19.06
C GLN A 335 -23.85 -32.43 18.37
N GLU A 336 -22.64 -33.04 18.55
CA GLU A 336 -22.38 -34.48 18.45
C GLU A 336 -22.36 -35.18 17.09
N PRO A 337 -21.77 -36.41 16.99
CA PRO A 337 -20.40 -36.60 16.49
C PRO A 337 -20.41 -37.02 15.03
N LEU A 338 -19.78 -36.29 14.14
CA LEU A 338 -19.44 -36.73 12.80
C LEU A 338 -18.08 -37.40 12.82
N HIS A 339 -18.03 -38.69 13.10
CA HIS A 339 -16.89 -39.55 12.80
C HIS A 339 -16.93 -39.98 11.34
N THR A 340 -15.82 -39.73 10.64
CA THR A 340 -15.38 -40.39 9.40
C THR A 340 -16.36 -40.30 8.23
N ILE A 341 -16.28 -39.21 7.44
CA ILE A 341 -16.74 -39.24 6.05
C ILE A 341 -15.48 -38.97 5.18
N THR A 342 -15.10 -39.99 4.44
CA THR A 342 -14.06 -39.94 3.41
C THR A 342 -14.64 -39.34 2.16
N THR A 343 -13.86 -38.42 1.53
CA THR A 343 -14.02 -37.90 0.17
C THR A 343 -15.34 -37.14 -0.12
N LYS A 344 -15.22 -35.79 -0.07
CA LYS A 344 -16.09 -34.80 -0.72
C LYS A 344 -17.33 -34.28 -0.01
N ASP A 345 -17.32 -34.03 1.30
CA ASP A 345 -18.39 -33.24 1.92
C ASP A 345 -17.82 -32.01 2.63
N ARG A 346 -18.31 -30.82 2.25
CA ARG A 346 -17.79 -29.51 2.68
C ARG A 346 -18.96 -28.60 3.02
N PHE A 347 -19.34 -28.51 4.30
CA PHE A 347 -20.36 -27.57 4.76
C PHE A 347 -19.78 -26.65 5.82
N ALA A 348 -19.93 -25.34 5.67
CA ALA A 348 -19.78 -24.41 6.76
C ALA A 348 -21.10 -23.67 6.93
N LEU A 349 -21.71 -23.80 8.10
CA LEU A 349 -22.86 -22.97 8.48
C LEU A 349 -22.34 -21.63 8.99
N VAL A 350 -22.87 -20.55 8.47
CA VAL A 350 -22.51 -19.18 8.88
C VAL A 350 -23.78 -18.45 9.24
N THR A 351 -23.84 -17.89 10.45
CA THR A 351 -24.95 -17.05 10.88
C THR A 351 -24.53 -15.57 10.73
N VAL A 352 -25.30 -14.82 9.95
CA VAL A 352 -25.10 -13.38 9.72
C VAL A 352 -26.41 -12.67 10.00
N GLN A 353 -26.42 -11.68 10.89
CA GLN A 353 -27.61 -10.91 11.26
C GLN A 353 -28.81 -11.82 11.63
N GLU A 354 -28.58 -12.79 12.51
CA GLU A 354 -29.56 -13.76 12.98
C GLU A 354 -30.11 -14.71 11.89
N GLN A 355 -29.54 -14.73 10.71
CA GLN A 355 -29.91 -15.63 9.62
C GLN A 355 -28.81 -16.62 9.29
N ASP A 356 -29.16 -17.90 9.13
CA ASP A 356 -28.27 -18.98 8.80
C ASP A 356 -28.02 -19.08 7.28
N TYR A 357 -26.78 -19.27 6.90
CA TYR A 357 -26.32 -19.43 5.53
C TYR A 357 -25.41 -20.64 5.40
N ILE A 358 -25.38 -21.23 4.21
CA ILE A 358 -24.39 -22.24 3.83
C ILE A 358 -23.37 -21.59 2.90
N VAL A 359 -22.07 -21.82 3.13
CA VAL A 359 -21.02 -21.47 2.18
C VAL A 359 -21.02 -22.49 1.06
N ALA A 360 -21.50 -22.10 -0.12
CA ALA A 360 -21.61 -22.97 -1.28
C ALA A 360 -20.31 -23.04 -2.10
N ASP A 361 -19.52 -21.97 -2.13
CA ASP A 361 -18.25 -21.89 -2.84
C ASP A 361 -17.35 -20.81 -2.22
N ILE A 362 -16.07 -20.81 -2.60
CA ILE A 362 -15.11 -19.75 -2.23
C ILE A 362 -14.38 -19.33 -3.49
N PHE A 363 -14.60 -18.09 -3.92
CA PHE A 363 -13.90 -17.50 -5.04
C PHE A 363 -12.65 -16.77 -4.58
N MET A 364 -11.65 -16.72 -5.44
CA MET A 364 -10.38 -16.04 -5.17
C MET A 364 -9.80 -15.40 -6.42
N ARG A 365 -9.36 -14.16 -6.29
CA ARG A 365 -8.51 -13.48 -7.27
C ARG A 365 -7.55 -12.50 -6.59
N PHE A 366 -6.46 -12.18 -7.27
CA PHE A 366 -5.65 -11.04 -6.89
C PHE A 366 -6.34 -9.72 -7.26
N LEU A 367 -6.07 -8.67 -6.50
CA LEU A 367 -6.52 -7.34 -6.86
C LEU A 367 -5.92 -6.92 -8.21
N THR A 368 -6.71 -6.23 -9.00
CA THR A 368 -6.28 -5.68 -10.28
C THR A 368 -5.39 -4.46 -10.08
N PRO A 369 -4.53 -4.10 -11.07
CA PRO A 369 -3.77 -2.85 -10.99
C PRO A 369 -4.66 -1.62 -10.77
N ARG A 370 -5.84 -1.58 -11.41
CA ARG A 370 -6.78 -0.45 -11.26
C ARG A 370 -7.30 -0.34 -9.83
N GLU A 371 -7.71 -1.41 -9.21
CA GLU A 371 -8.14 -1.44 -7.81
C GLU A 371 -7.03 -0.96 -6.87
N LEU A 372 -5.79 -1.37 -7.11
CA LEU A 372 -4.64 -0.93 -6.31
C LEU A 372 -4.34 0.56 -6.49
N PHE A 373 -4.44 1.12 -7.71
CA PHE A 373 -4.28 2.55 -7.96
C PHE A 373 -5.41 3.36 -7.32
N ASN A 374 -6.66 2.92 -7.43
CA ASN A 374 -7.79 3.55 -6.77
C ASN A 374 -7.61 3.53 -5.25
N ALA A 375 -7.17 2.40 -4.68
CA ALA A 375 -6.86 2.26 -3.26
C ALA A 375 -5.73 3.19 -2.78
N THR A 376 -4.78 3.54 -3.65
CA THR A 376 -3.75 4.54 -3.34
C THR A 376 -4.16 5.98 -3.65
N GLY A 377 -5.43 6.21 -4.00
CA GLY A 377 -6.02 7.54 -4.19
C GLY A 377 -5.81 8.16 -5.56
N PHE A 378 -5.38 7.38 -6.57
CA PHE A 378 -5.35 7.86 -7.95
C PHE A 378 -6.76 7.93 -8.53
N PRO A 379 -7.07 8.96 -9.33
CA PRO A 379 -8.36 9.04 -10.01
C PRO A 379 -8.48 7.97 -11.10
N GLU A 380 -9.70 7.53 -11.40
CA GLU A 380 -9.95 6.53 -12.46
C GLU A 380 -9.44 6.95 -13.83
N SER A 381 -9.43 8.24 -14.12
CA SER A 381 -8.92 8.82 -15.37
C SER A 381 -7.39 8.71 -15.52
N TYR A 382 -6.67 8.34 -14.46
CA TYR A 382 -5.21 8.23 -14.52
C TYR A 382 -4.80 7.02 -15.35
N VAL A 383 -4.01 7.24 -16.40
CA VAL A 383 -3.54 6.18 -17.33
C VAL A 383 -2.49 5.32 -16.64
N ILE A 384 -2.77 4.03 -16.48
CA ILE A 384 -1.88 3.09 -15.77
C ILE A 384 -1.31 1.99 -16.66
N ASP A 385 -1.90 1.76 -17.82
CA ASP A 385 -1.72 0.58 -18.66
C ASP A 385 -0.82 0.82 -19.87
N LYS A 386 -0.50 2.08 -20.20
CA LYS A 386 0.34 2.42 -21.36
C LYS A 386 1.27 3.60 -21.08
N ASP A 387 2.36 3.69 -21.84
CA ASP A 387 3.29 4.81 -21.83
C ASP A 387 2.83 5.97 -22.75
N CYS A 388 3.66 7.03 -22.85
CA CYS A 388 3.39 8.19 -23.69
C CYS A 388 3.39 7.85 -25.21
N ASN A 389 3.97 6.72 -25.62
CA ASN A 389 4.00 6.24 -27.00
C ASN A 389 2.87 5.24 -27.30
N GLY A 390 2.01 4.94 -26.31
CA GLY A 390 0.91 3.97 -26.43
C GLY A 390 1.32 2.51 -26.21
N ASN A 391 2.56 2.23 -25.82
CA ASN A 391 3.00 0.86 -25.53
C ASN A 391 2.38 0.36 -24.24
N VAL A 392 1.76 -0.82 -24.27
CA VAL A 392 1.07 -1.41 -23.13
C VAL A 392 2.06 -1.93 -22.08
N TYR A 393 1.85 -1.56 -20.83
CA TYR A 393 2.62 -2.09 -19.71
C TYR A 393 2.07 -3.43 -19.22
N PRO A 394 2.93 -4.45 -19.02
CA PRO A 394 2.54 -5.66 -18.30
C PRO A 394 1.96 -5.35 -16.91
N ARG A 395 1.00 -6.15 -16.44
CA ARG A 395 0.37 -5.99 -15.11
C ARG A 395 1.39 -5.86 -13.98
N THR A 396 2.47 -6.63 -14.01
CA THR A 396 3.56 -6.56 -13.02
C THR A 396 4.22 -5.18 -12.97
N LYS A 397 4.41 -4.54 -14.12
CA LYS A 397 4.96 -3.17 -14.19
C LYS A 397 3.96 -2.12 -13.70
N GLN A 398 2.68 -2.30 -14.00
CA GLN A 398 1.62 -1.43 -13.47
C GLN A 398 1.60 -1.48 -11.93
N ILE A 399 1.63 -2.68 -11.34
CA ILE A 399 1.65 -2.88 -9.88
C ILE A 399 2.93 -2.29 -9.26
N ALA A 400 4.09 -2.53 -9.88
CA ALA A 400 5.36 -1.96 -9.40
C ALA A 400 5.34 -0.43 -9.36
N ARG A 401 4.73 0.21 -10.38
CA ARG A 401 4.54 1.67 -10.38
C ARG A 401 3.59 2.14 -9.26
N CYS A 402 2.49 1.42 -9.04
CA CYS A 402 1.57 1.71 -7.93
C CYS A 402 2.29 1.66 -6.58
N GLY A 403 3.09 0.62 -6.34
CA GLY A 403 3.83 0.46 -5.09
C GLY A 403 4.89 1.54 -4.85
N ASN A 404 5.46 2.11 -5.91
CA ASN A 404 6.46 3.20 -5.85
C ASN A 404 5.83 4.61 -5.91
N ALA A 405 4.54 4.71 -6.15
CA ALA A 405 3.90 5.99 -6.34
C ALA A 405 3.72 6.77 -5.02
N VAL A 406 3.79 8.09 -5.11
CA VAL A 406 3.33 9.00 -4.06
C VAL A 406 1.81 9.03 -4.04
N THR A 407 1.21 8.98 -2.88
CA THR A 407 -0.24 9.05 -2.71
C THR A 407 -0.77 10.44 -3.06
N PRO A 408 -1.58 10.61 -4.12
CA PRO A 408 -2.00 11.93 -4.59
C PRO A 408 -2.74 12.80 -3.57
N PRO A 409 -3.64 12.27 -2.71
CA PRO A 409 -4.29 13.07 -1.66
C PRO A 409 -3.30 13.75 -0.71
N VAL A 410 -2.24 13.04 -0.28
CA VAL A 410 -1.21 13.60 0.62
C VAL A 410 -0.40 14.66 -0.11
N ALA A 411 0.08 14.36 -1.33
CA ALA A 411 0.86 15.32 -2.12
C ALA A 411 0.06 16.61 -2.37
N THR A 412 -1.23 16.47 -2.72
CA THR A 412 -2.14 17.62 -2.93
C THR A 412 -2.30 18.45 -1.66
N ALA A 413 -2.49 17.81 -0.51
CA ALA A 413 -2.64 18.51 0.77
C ALA A 413 -1.38 19.31 1.13
N LEU A 414 -0.20 18.69 0.99
CA LEU A 414 1.09 19.33 1.28
C LEU A 414 1.36 20.52 0.36
N VAL A 415 1.13 20.36 -0.95
CA VAL A 415 1.34 21.45 -1.92
C VAL A 415 0.37 22.61 -1.68
N ARG A 416 -0.92 22.33 -1.46
CA ARG A 416 -1.92 23.36 -1.17
C ARG A 416 -1.60 24.14 0.11
N ALA A 417 -1.07 23.48 1.14
CA ALA A 417 -0.73 24.14 2.40
C ALA A 417 0.49 25.06 2.29
N ASN A 418 1.44 24.75 1.40
CA ASN A 418 2.72 25.47 1.32
C ASN A 418 2.86 26.38 0.08
N LEU A 419 2.06 26.16 -0.94
CA LEU A 419 2.08 26.91 -2.20
C LEU A 419 0.65 27.15 -2.71
N PRO A 420 -0.24 27.76 -1.88
CA PRO A 420 -1.65 27.91 -2.21
C PRO A 420 -1.87 28.76 -3.48
N GLU A 421 -1.00 29.70 -3.79
CA GLU A 421 -1.07 30.60 -4.95
C GLU A 421 -0.91 29.86 -6.29
N TYR A 422 -0.35 28.65 -6.30
CA TYR A 422 -0.22 27.80 -7.49
C TYR A 422 -1.34 26.75 -7.60
N CYS A 423 -2.24 26.67 -6.61
CA CYS A 423 -3.31 25.69 -6.55
C CYS A 423 -4.65 26.36 -6.89
N LYS A 424 -5.10 26.19 -8.12
CA LYS A 424 -6.43 26.65 -8.58
C LYS A 424 -7.52 25.63 -8.22
#